data_cde6ecb31ac7923c965c2e171b41125d
#
_entry.id   cde6ecb31ac7923c965c2e171b41125d
#
_cell.length_a   1.000
_cell.length_b   1.000
_cell.length_c   1.000
_cell.angle_alpha   90.00
_cell.angle_beta   90.00
_cell.angle_gamma   90.00
#
_symmetry.space_group_name_H-M   'P 1'
#
loop_
_entity.id
_entity.type
_entity.pdbx_description
1 polymer ?
#
loop_
_entity_poly.entity_id
_entity_poly.type
_entity_poly.pdbx_seq_one_letter_code
_entity_poly.pdbx_strand_id
1 'polypeptide(L)'
;ELGIGVTPLRTKDMELNINVNVTFQRNKLLSLSGYYKGEYMSAPEYTSISDLNGAGFHGGYNHIVYQMVGQPLGVFYLPKCTGLVSDGNGGYKYEIEDLNGNGVSLEDGEDRYIAGQAMPKTLLGSNISFRYKQFDLSVQINGAFGHKIYNGTSLTYMNMDIFPDYNVLREAPSRNIQDQTATDYWLEKGDYINFDYLTLGWNVSLGNLRKYVRNVRLSVSVNNLATITGYSGLTPMINSSIVNNTLGIDDKRSYPVVRSYTMGLSFNFKKVFV
;
A
#
# COMPACT_ATOMS: atom_id res chain seq x y z
N GLU A 1 8.49 13.59 -13.40
CA GLU A 1 8.25 14.21 -12.09
C GLU A 1 7.85 15.68 -12.29
N LEU A 2 6.82 16.12 -11.59
CA LEU A 2 6.32 17.50 -11.61
C LEU A 2 6.21 18.02 -10.17
N GLY A 3 6.97 19.08 -9.86
CA GLY A 3 6.92 19.76 -8.57
C GLY A 3 6.35 21.17 -8.74
N ILE A 4 5.39 21.52 -7.90
CA ILE A 4 4.78 22.85 -7.87
C ILE A 4 4.81 23.34 -6.42
N GLY A 5 5.42 24.53 -6.20
CA GLY A 5 5.40 25.23 -4.93
C GLY A 5 4.76 26.59 -5.12
N VAL A 6 3.74 26.89 -4.31
CA VAL A 6 3.03 28.19 -4.37
C VAL A 6 2.83 28.77 -2.97
N THR A 7 2.84 30.08 -2.90
CA THR A 7 2.50 30.85 -1.70
C THR A 7 1.30 31.73 -2.03
N PRO A 8 0.07 31.16 -2.04
CA PRO A 8 -1.11 31.87 -2.50
C PRO A 8 -1.56 33.00 -1.55
N LEU A 9 -1.10 32.95 -0.30
CA LEU A 9 -1.40 33.98 0.69
C LEU A 9 -0.13 34.36 1.43
N ARG A 10 0.26 35.64 1.34
CA ARG A 10 1.35 36.20 2.12
C ARG A 10 1.04 37.60 2.56
N THR A 11 0.83 37.78 3.85
CA THR A 11 0.62 39.06 4.50
C THR A 11 1.56 39.18 5.71
N LYS A 12 1.46 40.28 6.44
CA LYS A 12 2.23 40.46 7.69
C LYS A 12 1.91 39.37 8.72
N ASP A 13 0.66 38.95 8.81
CA ASP A 13 0.16 38.05 9.86
C ASP A 13 -0.13 36.65 9.35
N MET A 14 -0.25 36.45 8.05
CA MET A 14 -0.63 35.16 7.44
C MET A 14 0.34 34.75 6.34
N GLU A 15 0.64 33.47 6.26
CA GLU A 15 1.38 32.88 5.15
C GLU A 15 0.89 31.44 4.93
N LEU A 16 0.51 31.12 3.68
CA LEU A 16 0.14 29.78 3.25
C LEU A 16 1.12 29.34 2.18
N ASN A 17 1.82 28.23 2.43
CA ASN A 17 2.68 27.59 1.44
C ASN A 17 2.10 26.21 1.12
N ILE A 18 2.03 25.88 -0.15
CA ILE A 18 1.58 24.59 -0.66
C ILE A 18 2.64 24.09 -1.62
N ASN A 19 3.20 22.94 -1.31
CA ASN A 19 4.12 22.21 -2.19
C ASN A 19 3.49 20.89 -2.57
N VAL A 20 3.45 20.61 -3.87
CA VAL A 20 2.93 19.36 -4.42
C VAL A 20 3.98 18.78 -5.35
N ASN A 21 4.23 17.49 -5.22
CA ASN A 21 5.09 16.72 -6.09
C ASN A 21 4.31 15.51 -6.60
N VAL A 22 4.31 15.32 -7.92
CA VAL A 22 3.68 14.16 -8.57
C VAL A 22 4.71 13.49 -9.45
N THR A 23 4.89 12.19 -9.23
CA THR A 23 5.78 11.35 -10.04
C THR A 23 4.94 10.36 -10.84
N PHE A 24 5.06 10.41 -12.15
CA PHE A 24 4.51 9.40 -13.05
C PHE A 24 5.62 8.43 -13.43
N GLN A 25 5.41 7.15 -13.17
CA GLN A 25 6.37 6.13 -13.51
C GLN A 25 5.79 5.07 -14.44
N ARG A 26 6.60 4.65 -15.38
CA ARG A 26 6.30 3.54 -16.27
C ARG A 26 7.58 2.74 -16.49
N ASN A 27 7.46 1.44 -16.38
CA ASN A 27 8.57 0.53 -16.63
C ASN A 27 8.12 -0.61 -17.55
N LYS A 28 9.06 -1.30 -18.14
CA LYS A 28 8.84 -2.46 -18.98
C LYS A 28 10.06 -3.36 -18.90
N LEU A 29 9.85 -4.63 -18.60
CA LEU A 29 10.89 -5.64 -18.62
C LEU A 29 11.24 -5.97 -20.09
N LEU A 30 12.48 -5.80 -20.47
CA LEU A 30 12.93 -6.04 -21.86
C LEU A 30 13.44 -7.46 -22.07
N SER A 31 14.14 -8.02 -21.09
CA SER A 31 14.69 -9.38 -21.14
C SER A 31 14.99 -9.90 -19.74
N LEU A 32 14.87 -11.20 -19.54
CA LEU A 32 15.39 -11.93 -18.39
C LEU A 32 16.71 -12.64 -18.73
N SER A 33 17.03 -12.75 -20.03
CA SER A 33 18.28 -13.32 -20.53
C SER A 33 19.33 -12.22 -20.73
N GLY A 34 20.61 -12.55 -20.61
CA GLY A 34 21.70 -11.60 -20.80
C GLY A 34 23.09 -12.20 -20.64
N TYR A 35 24.11 -11.37 -20.83
CA TYR A 35 25.50 -11.75 -20.62
C TYR A 35 25.93 -11.48 -19.19
N TYR A 36 26.52 -12.48 -18.53
CA TYR A 36 27.18 -12.34 -17.25
C TYR A 36 28.58 -12.90 -17.32
N LYS A 37 29.60 -12.11 -17.00
CA LYS A 37 31.02 -12.48 -17.07
C LYS A 37 31.46 -13.09 -18.43
N GLY A 38 30.87 -12.62 -19.53
CA GLY A 38 31.19 -13.07 -20.88
C GLY A 38 30.40 -14.28 -21.38
N GLU A 39 29.62 -14.91 -20.55
CA GLU A 39 28.73 -16.03 -20.88
C GLU A 39 27.29 -15.56 -21.04
N TYR A 40 26.61 -16.08 -22.08
CA TYR A 40 25.19 -15.80 -22.28
C TYR A 40 24.34 -16.71 -21.41
N MET A 41 23.57 -16.11 -20.51
CA MET A 41 22.61 -16.78 -19.65
C MET A 41 21.22 -16.67 -20.25
N SER A 42 20.64 -17.77 -20.68
CA SER A 42 19.26 -17.85 -21.16
C SER A 42 18.34 -18.04 -19.96
N ALA A 43 17.24 -17.28 -19.93
CA ALA A 43 16.19 -17.41 -18.94
C ALA A 43 14.83 -17.52 -19.65
N PRO A 44 13.81 -18.10 -19.00
CA PRO A 44 12.43 -18.08 -19.48
C PRO A 44 11.92 -16.65 -19.70
N GLU A 45 10.91 -16.49 -20.54
CA GLU A 45 10.29 -15.18 -20.78
C GLU A 45 9.52 -14.65 -19.58
N TYR A 46 9.26 -15.49 -18.57
CA TYR A 46 8.63 -15.10 -17.32
C TYR A 46 9.14 -15.91 -16.13
N THR A 47 9.08 -15.32 -14.96
CA THR A 47 9.40 -15.98 -13.67
C THR A 47 8.53 -15.41 -12.54
N SER A 48 8.18 -16.25 -11.58
CA SER A 48 7.50 -15.78 -10.37
C SER A 48 8.45 -14.99 -9.48
N ILE A 49 7.95 -13.97 -8.81
CA ILE A 49 8.73 -13.12 -7.89
C ILE A 49 8.06 -12.92 -6.54
N SER A 50 6.79 -13.30 -6.41
CA SER A 50 6.10 -13.24 -5.11
C SER A 50 5.07 -14.33 -5.00
N ASP A 51 5.06 -14.94 -3.84
CA ASP A 51 4.26 -16.10 -3.52
C ASP A 51 3.35 -15.81 -2.33
N LEU A 52 2.20 -16.45 -2.31
CA LEU A 52 1.34 -16.47 -1.14
C LEU A 52 1.93 -17.41 -0.10
N ASN A 53 2.18 -16.89 1.09
CA ASN A 53 2.77 -17.61 2.20
C ASN A 53 1.88 -17.57 3.45
N GLY A 54 2.01 -18.59 4.29
CA GLY A 54 1.46 -18.62 5.64
C GLY A 54 0.43 -19.69 5.89
N ALA A 55 -0.05 -19.74 7.13
CA ALA A 55 -1.01 -20.72 7.60
C ALA A 55 -2.31 -20.69 6.79
N GLY A 56 -2.86 -21.85 6.55
CA GLY A 56 -4.10 -22.02 5.81
C GLY A 56 -3.97 -21.95 4.28
N PHE A 57 -2.74 -21.81 3.77
CA PHE A 57 -2.50 -21.72 2.34
C PHE A 57 -1.96 -23.05 1.80
N HIS A 58 -2.79 -23.80 1.08
CA HIS A 58 -2.46 -25.13 0.56
C HIS A 58 -2.73 -25.32 -0.93
N GLY A 59 -3.18 -24.26 -1.64
CA GLY A 59 -3.40 -24.34 -3.07
C GLY A 59 -2.11 -24.50 -3.86
N GLY A 60 -2.10 -25.33 -4.88
CA GLY A 60 -0.93 -25.59 -5.73
C GLY A 60 -0.42 -24.38 -6.51
N TYR A 61 -1.16 -23.28 -6.52
CA TYR A 61 -0.85 -22.05 -7.26
C TYR A 61 -0.63 -20.87 -6.32
N ASN A 62 0.50 -20.88 -5.61
CA ASN A 62 0.89 -19.80 -4.69
C ASN A 62 1.60 -18.65 -5.41
N HIS A 63 2.11 -18.91 -6.63
CA HIS A 63 2.81 -17.91 -7.44
C HIS A 63 1.80 -17.00 -8.10
N ILE A 64 1.72 -15.77 -7.68
CA ILE A 64 0.71 -14.82 -8.18
C ILE A 64 1.27 -13.54 -8.78
N VAL A 65 2.53 -13.21 -8.47
CA VAL A 65 3.21 -12.04 -9.04
C VAL A 65 4.41 -12.49 -9.85
N TYR A 66 4.48 -11.98 -11.07
CA TYR A 66 5.46 -12.40 -12.07
C TYR A 66 6.24 -11.23 -12.65
N GLN A 67 7.47 -11.52 -13.06
CA GLN A 67 8.23 -10.76 -14.02
C GLN A 67 8.00 -11.38 -15.38
N MET A 68 7.50 -10.61 -16.36
CA MET A 68 7.25 -11.08 -17.72
C MET A 68 7.86 -10.14 -18.74
N VAL A 69 8.57 -10.67 -19.70
CA VAL A 69 9.13 -9.89 -20.81
C VAL A 69 8.01 -9.15 -21.55
N GLY A 70 8.22 -7.89 -21.82
CA GLY A 70 7.22 -7.03 -22.46
C GLY A 70 6.20 -6.38 -21.52
N GLN A 71 6.15 -6.78 -20.26
CA GLN A 71 5.21 -6.28 -19.25
C GLN A 71 5.88 -5.36 -18.21
N PRO A 72 5.10 -4.58 -17.45
CA PRO A 72 5.61 -3.88 -16.28
C PRO A 72 6.17 -4.85 -15.24
N LEU A 73 7.03 -4.34 -14.36
CA LEU A 73 7.54 -5.10 -13.23
C LEU A 73 6.43 -5.44 -12.24
N GLY A 74 6.37 -6.71 -11.81
CA GLY A 74 5.44 -7.17 -10.81
C GLY A 74 3.98 -7.21 -11.27
N VAL A 75 3.70 -7.95 -12.34
CA VAL A 75 2.33 -8.18 -12.81
C VAL A 75 1.67 -9.31 -12.02
N PHE A 76 0.39 -9.13 -11.71
CA PHE A 76 -0.44 -10.21 -11.20
C PHE A 76 -0.89 -11.08 -12.36
N TYR A 77 -0.50 -12.35 -12.32
CA TYR A 77 -0.87 -13.35 -13.32
C TYR A 77 -1.70 -14.43 -12.62
N LEU A 78 -3.01 -14.33 -12.75
CA LEU A 78 -4.00 -15.02 -11.93
C LEU A 78 -5.11 -15.63 -12.78
N PRO A 79 -5.74 -16.71 -12.29
CA PRO A 79 -7.01 -17.18 -12.82
C PRO A 79 -8.08 -16.12 -12.65
N LYS A 80 -8.96 -15.99 -13.65
CA LYS A 80 -10.08 -15.06 -13.64
C LYS A 80 -11.28 -15.72 -12.96
N CYS A 81 -11.74 -15.15 -11.86
CA CYS A 81 -12.93 -15.58 -11.14
C CYS A 81 -14.17 -14.90 -11.71
N THR A 82 -15.16 -15.67 -12.15
CA THR A 82 -16.45 -15.16 -12.65
C THR A 82 -17.49 -15.04 -11.53
N GLY A 83 -17.27 -15.73 -10.40
CA GLY A 83 -18.18 -15.70 -9.26
C GLY A 83 -17.93 -16.82 -8.27
N LEU A 84 -18.91 -17.02 -7.40
CA LEU A 84 -18.93 -18.13 -6.45
C LEU A 84 -20.04 -19.10 -6.86
N VAL A 85 -19.69 -20.37 -6.95
CA VAL A 85 -20.63 -21.46 -7.24
C VAL A 85 -20.65 -22.45 -6.07
N SER A 86 -21.75 -23.20 -5.94
CA SER A 86 -21.86 -24.24 -4.91
C SER A 86 -20.77 -25.31 -5.13
N ASP A 87 -20.12 -25.72 -4.04
CA ASP A 87 -19.16 -26.83 -4.03
C ASP A 87 -19.84 -28.22 -4.02
N GLY A 88 -21.17 -28.25 -3.87
CA GLY A 88 -21.97 -29.48 -3.72
C GLY A 88 -22.06 -30.01 -2.30
N ASN A 89 -21.30 -29.46 -1.32
CA ASN A 89 -21.24 -29.90 0.07
C ASN A 89 -21.81 -28.84 1.05
N GLY A 90 -22.50 -27.84 0.50
CA GLY A 90 -23.11 -26.76 1.28
C GLY A 90 -22.25 -25.50 1.42
N GLY A 91 -21.07 -25.47 0.81
CA GLY A 91 -20.18 -24.33 0.70
C GLY A 91 -20.14 -23.74 -0.71
N TYR A 92 -19.23 -22.79 -0.90
CA TYR A 92 -18.96 -22.12 -2.17
C TYR A 92 -17.48 -22.24 -2.55
N LYS A 93 -17.25 -22.36 -3.87
CA LYS A 93 -15.91 -22.31 -4.49
C LYS A 93 -15.88 -21.25 -5.59
N TYR A 94 -14.67 -20.87 -6.00
CA TYR A 94 -14.51 -19.93 -7.11
C TYR A 94 -14.85 -20.61 -8.43
N GLU A 95 -15.68 -19.95 -9.23
CA GLU A 95 -15.90 -20.29 -10.62
C GLU A 95 -14.80 -19.60 -11.45
N ILE A 96 -14.02 -20.39 -12.16
CA ILE A 96 -12.88 -19.89 -12.94
C ILE A 96 -13.22 -19.95 -14.42
N GLU A 97 -12.95 -18.86 -15.14
CA GLU A 97 -13.16 -18.76 -16.57
C GLU A 97 -12.14 -19.65 -17.31
N ASP A 98 -12.64 -20.52 -18.19
CA ASP A 98 -11.84 -21.28 -19.15
C ASP A 98 -11.42 -20.32 -20.28
N LEU A 99 -10.19 -19.82 -20.19
CA LEU A 99 -9.68 -18.80 -21.13
C LEU A 99 -9.20 -19.39 -22.45
N ASN A 100 -8.80 -20.66 -22.45
CA ASN A 100 -8.29 -21.33 -23.64
C ASN A 100 -9.35 -22.19 -24.35
N GLY A 101 -10.51 -22.42 -23.74
CA GLY A 101 -11.63 -23.16 -24.32
C GLY A 101 -11.44 -24.67 -24.35
N ASN A 102 -10.58 -25.22 -23.51
CA ASN A 102 -10.32 -26.66 -23.46
C ASN A 102 -11.34 -27.46 -22.60
N GLY A 103 -12.23 -26.74 -21.91
CA GLY A 103 -13.27 -27.33 -21.04
C GLY A 103 -12.79 -27.68 -19.64
N VAL A 104 -11.54 -27.37 -19.29
CA VAL A 104 -10.95 -27.63 -17.97
C VAL A 104 -10.29 -26.35 -17.48
N SER A 105 -10.73 -25.83 -16.34
CA SER A 105 -10.13 -24.64 -15.73
C SER A 105 -9.01 -25.03 -14.77
N LEU A 106 -7.87 -24.34 -14.84
CA LEU A 106 -6.68 -24.48 -13.95
C LEU A 106 -5.76 -25.69 -14.18
N GLU A 107 -5.94 -26.53 -15.15
CA GLU A 107 -4.91 -27.50 -15.48
C GLU A 107 -3.63 -26.78 -15.95
N ASP A 108 -2.49 -27.14 -15.37
CA ASP A 108 -1.14 -26.64 -15.72
C ASP A 108 -0.96 -25.12 -15.71
N GLY A 109 -1.88 -24.37 -15.11
CA GLY A 109 -1.81 -22.90 -15.02
C GLY A 109 -2.15 -22.15 -16.32
N GLU A 110 -2.82 -22.80 -17.27
CA GLU A 110 -3.13 -22.23 -18.57
C GLU A 110 -4.18 -21.13 -18.54
N ASP A 111 -5.17 -21.21 -17.60
CA ASP A 111 -6.28 -20.25 -17.51
C ASP A 111 -5.95 -19.05 -16.63
N ARG A 112 -4.88 -18.37 -16.96
CA ARG A 112 -4.42 -17.17 -16.26
C ARG A 112 -4.34 -15.99 -17.20
N TYR A 113 -4.49 -14.80 -16.64
CA TYR A 113 -4.35 -13.54 -17.35
C TYR A 113 -3.64 -12.49 -16.51
N ILE A 114 -3.15 -11.43 -17.14
CA ILE A 114 -2.54 -10.30 -16.45
C ILE A 114 -3.65 -9.43 -15.87
N ALA A 115 -3.92 -9.60 -14.57
CA ALA A 115 -5.01 -8.94 -13.85
C ALA A 115 -4.65 -7.52 -13.38
N GLY A 116 -3.37 -7.13 -13.46
CA GLY A 116 -2.87 -5.82 -13.05
C GLY A 116 -1.41 -5.83 -12.66
N GLN A 117 -0.96 -4.77 -11.99
CA GLN A 117 0.42 -4.63 -11.53
C GLN A 117 0.49 -4.19 -10.07
N ALA A 118 1.54 -4.64 -9.36
CA ALA A 118 1.81 -4.32 -7.97
C ALA A 118 2.48 -2.94 -7.77
N MET A 119 3.21 -2.45 -8.80
CA MET A 119 3.91 -1.17 -8.72
C MET A 119 2.97 -0.02 -9.03
N PRO A 120 2.92 1.04 -8.22
CA PRO A 120 2.13 2.23 -8.50
C PRO A 120 2.58 2.89 -9.82
N LYS A 121 1.62 3.47 -10.56
CA LYS A 121 1.91 4.28 -11.76
C LYS A 121 2.13 5.75 -11.40
N THR A 122 1.52 6.22 -10.32
CA THR A 122 1.59 7.60 -9.89
C THR A 122 1.83 7.68 -8.39
N LEU A 123 2.77 8.50 -7.99
CA LEU A 123 3.05 8.83 -6.60
C LEU A 123 2.74 10.32 -6.38
N LEU A 124 2.12 10.62 -5.25
CA LEU A 124 1.78 11.98 -4.82
C LEU A 124 2.46 12.28 -3.49
N GLY A 125 3.12 13.42 -3.40
CA GLY A 125 3.58 14.01 -2.16
C GLY A 125 3.09 15.45 -2.06
N SER A 126 2.61 15.88 -0.90
CA SER A 126 2.22 17.27 -0.68
C SER A 126 2.55 17.69 0.75
N ASN A 127 3.10 18.90 0.86
CA ASN A 127 3.30 19.57 2.14
C ASN A 127 2.57 20.90 2.13
N ILE A 128 1.70 21.10 3.11
CA ILE A 128 0.95 22.32 3.32
C ILE A 128 1.37 22.93 4.64
N SER A 129 1.83 24.18 4.63
CA SER A 129 2.13 24.93 5.84
C SER A 129 1.35 26.23 5.86
N PHE A 130 0.69 26.51 6.97
CA PHE A 130 -0.06 27.72 7.20
C PHE A 130 0.40 28.38 8.50
N ARG A 131 0.72 29.67 8.44
CA ARG A 131 1.05 30.49 9.61
C ARG A 131 0.03 31.59 9.76
N TYR A 132 -0.47 31.75 10.97
CA TYR A 132 -1.30 32.87 11.36
C TYR A 132 -0.80 33.47 12.69
N LYS A 133 -0.18 34.65 12.60
CA LYS A 133 0.45 35.31 13.77
C LYS A 133 1.40 34.36 14.49
N GLN A 134 1.00 33.89 15.67
CA GLN A 134 1.78 33.02 16.56
C GLN A 134 1.49 31.53 16.35
N PHE A 135 0.46 31.20 15.56
CA PHE A 135 0.07 29.84 15.27
C PHE A 135 0.63 29.39 13.93
N ASP A 136 0.99 28.13 13.87
CA ASP A 136 1.37 27.45 12.63
C ASP A 136 0.72 26.07 12.54
N LEU A 137 0.36 25.71 11.33
CA LEU A 137 -0.19 24.41 10.97
C LEU A 137 0.70 23.82 9.88
N SER A 138 1.05 22.54 10.01
CA SER A 138 1.74 21.80 8.97
C SER A 138 1.02 20.47 8.73
N VAL A 139 0.82 20.13 7.46
CA VAL A 139 0.17 18.88 7.03
C VAL A 139 1.03 18.25 5.96
N GLN A 140 1.31 16.96 6.10
CA GLN A 140 1.96 16.14 5.09
C GLN A 140 0.97 15.12 4.56
N ILE A 141 0.90 15.03 3.24
CA ILE A 141 0.03 14.10 2.53
C ILE A 141 0.89 13.31 1.55
N ASN A 142 0.66 12.02 1.46
CA ASN A 142 1.20 11.19 0.40
C ASN A 142 0.11 10.32 -0.22
N GLY A 143 0.38 9.76 -1.39
CA GLY A 143 -0.54 8.87 -2.08
C GLY A 143 0.17 8.04 -3.14
N ALA A 144 -0.44 6.92 -3.46
CA ALA A 144 -0.02 6.05 -4.55
C ALA A 144 -1.24 5.56 -5.33
N PHE A 145 -1.13 5.52 -6.66
CA PHE A 145 -2.25 5.23 -7.53
C PHE A 145 -1.85 4.34 -8.71
N GLY A 146 -2.84 3.61 -9.24
CA GLY A 146 -2.70 2.81 -10.45
C GLY A 146 -2.01 1.48 -10.21
N HIS A 147 -2.08 0.95 -9.00
CA HIS A 147 -1.61 -0.38 -8.64
C HIS A 147 -2.71 -1.21 -8.00
N LYS A 148 -2.44 -2.50 -7.88
CA LYS A 148 -3.31 -3.43 -7.17
C LYS A 148 -2.59 -4.07 -5.99
N ILE A 149 -3.36 -4.57 -5.05
CA ILE A 149 -2.92 -5.34 -3.88
C ILE A 149 -3.72 -6.63 -3.87
N TYR A 150 -3.01 -7.74 -3.71
CA TYR A 150 -3.64 -9.03 -3.47
C TYR A 150 -3.89 -9.20 -1.97
N ASN A 151 -5.17 -9.28 -1.60
CA ASN A 151 -5.59 -9.44 -0.20
C ASN A 151 -5.49 -10.90 0.24
N GLY A 152 -4.26 -11.37 0.47
CA GLY A 152 -3.98 -12.73 0.95
C GLY A 152 -4.49 -12.97 2.37
N THR A 153 -4.65 -11.90 3.15
CA THR A 153 -5.28 -11.96 4.48
C THR A 153 -6.73 -12.38 4.36
N SER A 154 -7.48 -11.74 3.45
CA SER A 154 -8.89 -12.11 3.21
C SER A 154 -9.00 -13.49 2.55
N LEU A 155 -8.17 -13.83 1.56
CA LEU A 155 -8.16 -15.18 0.98
C LEU A 155 -8.05 -16.25 2.08
N THR A 156 -7.18 -16.06 3.05
CA THR A 156 -6.96 -17.01 4.12
C THR A 156 -8.12 -17.01 5.13
N TYR A 157 -8.41 -15.87 5.74
CA TYR A 157 -9.29 -15.82 6.92
C TYR A 157 -10.79 -15.67 6.58
N MET A 158 -11.15 -15.44 5.31
CA MET A 158 -12.53 -15.56 4.83
C MET A 158 -12.87 -16.97 4.35
N ASN A 159 -11.93 -17.90 4.41
CA ASN A 159 -12.09 -19.27 3.98
C ASN A 159 -12.47 -20.17 5.16
N MET A 160 -13.55 -20.94 5.00
CA MET A 160 -14.06 -21.84 6.05
C MET A 160 -13.29 -23.18 6.12
N ASP A 161 -12.50 -23.55 5.11
CA ASP A 161 -11.68 -24.76 5.13
C ASP A 161 -10.62 -24.75 6.23
N ILE A 162 -10.20 -23.55 6.70
CA ILE A 162 -9.21 -23.46 7.76
C ILE A 162 -9.80 -23.63 9.16
N PHE A 163 -11.11 -23.61 9.30
CA PHE A 163 -11.79 -23.78 10.59
C PHE A 163 -12.03 -25.28 10.90
N PRO A 164 -11.76 -25.79 12.12
CA PRO A 164 -11.48 -25.04 13.37
C PRO A 164 -9.99 -24.85 13.68
N ASP A 165 -9.06 -25.27 12.82
CA ASP A 165 -7.62 -25.22 13.10
C ASP A 165 -7.10 -23.78 13.28
N TYR A 166 -7.73 -22.84 12.55
CA TYR A 166 -7.46 -21.39 12.64
C TYR A 166 -8.75 -20.61 12.83
N ASN A 167 -8.63 -19.44 13.45
CA ASN A 167 -9.74 -18.49 13.51
C ASN A 167 -10.03 -17.91 12.11
N VAL A 168 -11.29 -17.58 11.87
CA VAL A 168 -11.78 -16.95 10.64
C VAL A 168 -12.32 -15.56 10.92
N LEU A 169 -12.44 -14.73 9.87
CA LEU A 169 -13.10 -13.44 9.98
C LEU A 169 -14.60 -13.61 10.27
N ARG A 170 -15.17 -12.63 10.95
CA ARG A 170 -16.57 -12.65 11.40
C ARG A 170 -17.57 -12.90 10.26
N GLU A 171 -17.26 -12.42 9.08
CA GLU A 171 -18.09 -12.55 7.89
C GLU A 171 -17.90 -13.90 7.15
N ALA A 172 -16.82 -14.67 7.46
CA ALA A 172 -16.52 -15.91 6.76
C ALA A 172 -17.66 -16.93 6.79
N PRO A 173 -18.36 -17.19 7.93
CA PRO A 173 -19.46 -18.14 7.95
C PRO A 173 -20.64 -17.74 7.05
N SER A 174 -20.88 -16.44 6.85
CA SER A 174 -21.96 -15.96 5.99
C SER A 174 -21.66 -16.10 4.49
N ARG A 175 -20.39 -16.03 4.12
CA ARG A 175 -19.92 -16.27 2.74
C ARG A 175 -19.70 -17.75 2.45
N ASN A 176 -19.30 -18.50 3.46
CA ASN A 176 -19.09 -19.95 3.43
C ASN A 176 -18.22 -20.42 2.25
N ILE A 177 -17.16 -19.67 1.94
CA ILE A 177 -16.19 -20.05 0.91
C ILE A 177 -15.34 -21.18 1.45
N GLN A 178 -15.24 -22.27 0.71
CA GLN A 178 -14.45 -23.48 1.03
C GLN A 178 -13.49 -23.77 -0.13
N ASP A 179 -12.70 -22.76 -0.51
CA ASP A 179 -11.76 -22.84 -1.63
C ASP A 179 -10.58 -21.90 -1.37
N GLN A 180 -9.38 -22.42 -1.43
CA GLN A 180 -8.14 -21.69 -1.19
C GLN A 180 -7.42 -21.31 -2.49
N THR A 181 -8.05 -21.49 -3.64
CA THR A 181 -7.45 -21.15 -4.93
C THR A 181 -7.20 -19.67 -5.04
N ALA A 182 -5.98 -19.32 -5.39
CA ALA A 182 -5.57 -17.94 -5.61
C ALA A 182 -6.10 -17.43 -6.95
N THR A 183 -7.24 -16.75 -6.92
CA THR A 183 -7.88 -16.10 -8.07
C THR A 183 -7.83 -14.58 -7.93
N ASP A 184 -8.25 -13.86 -8.96
CA ASP A 184 -8.38 -12.40 -8.92
C ASP A 184 -9.54 -11.89 -8.05
N TYR A 185 -10.33 -12.77 -7.44
CA TYR A 185 -11.43 -12.42 -6.52
C TYR A 185 -10.99 -11.54 -5.36
N TRP A 186 -9.75 -11.75 -4.87
CA TRP A 186 -9.15 -10.98 -3.78
C TRP A 186 -8.15 -9.92 -4.26
N LEU A 187 -8.12 -9.64 -5.56
CA LEU A 187 -7.24 -8.63 -6.14
C LEU A 187 -7.92 -7.27 -6.15
N GLU A 188 -7.54 -6.39 -5.25
CA GLU A 188 -8.17 -5.09 -5.02
C GLU A 188 -7.36 -3.92 -5.60
N LYS A 189 -7.99 -2.76 -5.74
CA LYS A 189 -7.28 -1.50 -6.03
C LYS A 189 -6.49 -1.09 -4.80
N GLY A 190 -5.18 -0.81 -5.00
CA GLY A 190 -4.29 -0.35 -3.95
C GLY A 190 -4.23 1.17 -3.79
N ASP A 191 -5.03 1.92 -4.53
CA ASP A 191 -5.00 3.38 -4.54
C ASP A 191 -5.30 3.96 -3.17
N TYR A 192 -4.50 4.95 -2.74
CA TYR A 192 -4.74 5.62 -1.47
C TYR A 192 -4.21 7.07 -1.44
N ILE A 193 -4.76 7.84 -0.51
CA ILE A 193 -4.22 9.11 -0.01
C ILE A 193 -4.09 8.98 1.51
N ASN A 194 -2.89 9.23 2.02
CA ASN A 194 -2.60 9.21 3.45
C ASN A 194 -2.23 10.59 3.96
N PHE A 195 -2.82 10.97 5.10
CA PHE A 195 -2.43 12.15 5.88
C PHE A 195 -1.40 11.70 6.91
N ASP A 196 -0.11 11.81 6.55
CA ASP A 196 1.00 11.30 7.35
C ASP A 196 1.10 11.96 8.69
N TYR A 197 1.06 13.30 8.69
CA TYR A 197 0.99 14.04 9.92
C TYR A 197 0.24 15.36 9.76
N LEU A 198 -0.28 15.79 10.88
CA LEU A 198 -0.77 17.14 11.12
C LEU A 198 -0.12 17.66 12.39
N THR A 199 0.50 18.83 12.32
CA THR A 199 1.10 19.50 13.47
C THR A 199 0.52 20.90 13.61
N LEU A 200 0.01 21.20 14.81
CA LEU A 200 -0.40 22.54 15.22
C LEU A 200 0.62 23.09 16.21
N GLY A 201 1.19 24.23 15.93
CA GLY A 201 2.15 24.92 16.78
C GLY A 201 1.65 26.26 17.27
N TRP A 202 2.07 26.64 18.47
CA TRP A 202 1.83 27.95 19.05
C TRP A 202 3.12 28.52 19.65
N ASN A 203 3.58 29.64 19.13
CA ASN A 203 4.71 30.40 19.66
C ASN A 203 4.21 31.37 20.72
N VAL A 204 4.51 31.06 21.97
CA VAL A 204 3.97 31.80 23.12
C VAL A 204 4.57 33.19 23.23
N SER A 205 3.73 34.19 23.45
CA SER A 205 4.19 35.57 23.71
C SER A 205 4.79 35.67 25.10
N LEU A 206 6.09 35.98 25.18
CA LEU A 206 6.89 35.84 26.41
C LEU A 206 6.82 37.04 27.35
N GLY A 207 6.30 38.20 26.91
CA GLY A 207 6.28 39.40 27.75
C GLY A 207 7.64 39.70 28.41
N ASN A 208 7.65 39.78 29.72
CA ASN A 208 8.88 40.05 30.54
C ASN A 208 9.90 38.90 30.52
N LEU A 209 9.49 37.67 30.20
CA LEU A 209 10.40 36.51 30.08
C LEU A 209 11.35 36.62 28.90
N ARG A 210 11.12 37.54 27.96
CA ARG A 210 12.02 37.81 26.81
C ARG A 210 13.44 38.15 27.23
N LYS A 211 13.68 38.55 28.46
CA LYS A 211 15.04 38.80 28.99
C LYS A 211 15.88 37.53 28.99
N TYR A 212 15.28 36.38 29.31
CA TYR A 212 15.96 35.11 29.56
C TYR A 212 15.70 34.08 28.45
N VAL A 213 14.49 34.05 27.94
CA VAL A 213 14.03 33.08 26.95
C VAL A 213 13.79 33.76 25.60
N ARG A 214 14.35 33.20 24.55
CA ARG A 214 14.21 33.71 23.17
C ARG A 214 12.85 33.33 22.57
N ASN A 215 12.47 32.09 22.79
CA ASN A 215 11.21 31.53 22.26
C ASN A 215 10.72 30.38 23.13
N VAL A 216 9.42 30.27 23.30
CA VAL A 216 8.71 29.09 23.82
C VAL A 216 7.70 28.66 22.80
N ARG A 217 7.74 27.40 22.39
CA ARG A 217 6.78 26.84 21.44
C ARG A 217 6.10 25.61 22.05
N LEU A 218 4.78 25.63 22.02
CA LEU A 218 3.94 24.47 22.26
C LEU A 218 3.53 23.87 20.91
N SER A 219 3.48 22.55 20.82
CA SER A 219 2.98 21.87 19.62
C SER A 219 2.19 20.62 19.98
N VAL A 220 1.22 20.32 19.14
CA VAL A 220 0.46 19.06 19.14
C VAL A 220 0.56 18.47 17.74
N SER A 221 0.98 17.23 17.66
CA SER A 221 1.10 16.50 16.38
C SER A 221 0.29 15.21 16.43
N VAL A 222 -0.31 14.90 15.31
CA VAL A 222 -0.97 13.61 15.06
C VAL A 222 -0.28 12.99 13.85
N ASN A 223 0.28 11.79 14.02
CA ASN A 223 0.82 11.01 12.93
C ASN A 223 -0.19 9.95 12.49
N ASN A 224 -0.16 9.61 11.21
CA ASN A 224 -1.11 8.70 10.57
C ASN A 224 -2.56 9.09 10.87
N LEU A 225 -2.89 10.36 10.57
CA LEU A 225 -4.19 10.95 10.91
C LEU A 225 -5.33 10.19 10.25
N ALA A 226 -5.23 9.92 8.96
CA ALA A 226 -6.25 9.23 8.18
C ALA A 226 -5.66 8.69 6.87
N THR A 227 -6.23 7.58 6.40
CA THR A 227 -5.98 7.03 5.05
C THR A 227 -7.31 6.94 4.32
N ILE A 228 -7.37 7.51 3.12
CA ILE A 228 -8.52 7.40 2.21
C ILE A 228 -8.15 6.34 1.18
N THR A 229 -8.88 5.24 1.14
CA THR A 229 -8.64 4.11 0.24
C THR A 229 -9.91 3.31 0.03
N GLY A 230 -9.99 2.59 -1.09
CA GLY A 230 -10.99 1.56 -1.34
C GLY A 230 -10.51 0.14 -1.00
N TYR A 231 -9.27 -0.02 -0.53
CA TYR A 231 -8.73 -1.30 -0.13
C TYR A 231 -9.40 -1.80 1.16
N SER A 232 -9.84 -3.06 1.17
CA SER A 232 -10.62 -3.63 2.28
C SER A 232 -9.77 -4.19 3.43
N GLY A 233 -8.46 -4.38 3.23
CA GLY A 233 -7.52 -4.86 4.25
C GLY A 233 -7.16 -3.80 5.29
N LEU A 234 -6.25 -4.14 6.20
CA LEU A 234 -5.86 -3.28 7.33
C LEU A 234 -5.23 -1.95 6.90
N THR A 235 -4.46 -1.97 5.83
CA THR A 235 -3.80 -0.79 5.26
C THR A 235 -3.38 -1.05 3.82
N PRO A 236 -3.54 -0.08 2.90
CA PRO A 236 -2.98 -0.19 1.55
C PRO A 236 -1.46 0.02 1.52
N MET A 237 -0.88 0.51 2.61
CA MET A 237 0.57 0.67 2.78
C MET A 237 1.18 -0.64 3.29
N ILE A 238 1.04 -1.70 2.48
CA ILE A 238 1.55 -3.03 2.81
C ILE A 238 3.08 -3.05 2.80
N ASN A 239 3.67 -4.00 3.54
CA ASN A 239 5.11 -4.26 3.52
C ASN A 239 5.49 -5.04 2.25
N SER A 240 5.47 -4.36 1.12
CA SER A 240 5.66 -4.92 -0.22
C SER A 240 7.15 -4.89 -0.59
N SER A 241 7.73 -6.04 -0.87
CA SER A 241 9.17 -6.17 -1.20
C SER A 241 9.45 -7.31 -2.17
N ILE A 242 10.23 -7.05 -3.20
CA ILE A 242 10.73 -8.10 -4.11
C ILE A 242 11.69 -9.03 -3.37
N VAL A 243 12.52 -8.50 -2.49
CA VAL A 243 13.54 -9.27 -1.76
C VAL A 243 12.90 -10.31 -0.83
N ASN A 244 11.72 -9.99 -0.28
CA ASN A 244 11.01 -10.89 0.63
C ASN A 244 9.89 -11.68 -0.06
N ASN A 245 9.82 -11.66 -1.38
CA ASN A 245 8.78 -12.31 -2.18
C ASN A 245 7.35 -11.88 -1.77
N THR A 246 7.16 -10.59 -1.46
CA THR A 246 5.86 -10.06 -1.00
C THR A 246 5.38 -8.88 -1.82
N LEU A 247 5.94 -8.67 -3.01
CA LEU A 247 5.57 -7.53 -3.86
C LEU A 247 4.07 -7.55 -4.18
N GLY A 248 3.36 -6.52 -3.74
CA GLY A 248 1.92 -6.36 -3.99
C GLY A 248 1.00 -7.29 -3.20
N ILE A 249 1.53 -8.09 -2.26
CA ILE A 249 0.76 -9.06 -1.48
C ILE A 249 0.61 -8.57 -0.03
N ASP A 250 -0.63 -8.48 0.44
CA ASP A 250 -0.96 -8.43 1.86
C ASP A 250 -0.99 -9.88 2.39
N ASP A 251 0.12 -10.31 2.97
CA ASP A 251 0.41 -11.69 3.33
C ASP A 251 0.21 -12.00 4.83
N LYS A 252 -0.67 -11.27 5.50
CA LYS A 252 -0.95 -11.41 6.94
C LYS A 252 0.13 -10.89 7.88
N ARG A 253 1.25 -10.37 7.36
CA ARG A 253 2.36 -9.78 8.13
C ARG A 253 2.26 -8.25 8.22
N SER A 254 1.25 -7.66 7.61
CA SER A 254 0.99 -6.22 7.69
C SER A 254 0.48 -5.86 9.10
N TYR A 255 1.22 -5.00 9.79
CA TYR A 255 0.76 -4.45 11.06
C TYR A 255 -0.10 -3.21 10.80
N PRO A 256 -1.22 -3.01 11.52
CA PRO A 256 -2.02 -1.82 11.37
C PRO A 256 -1.20 -0.55 11.62
N VAL A 257 -1.35 0.44 10.76
CA VAL A 257 -0.69 1.73 10.93
C VAL A 257 -1.22 2.40 12.20
N VAL A 258 -0.32 2.66 13.14
CA VAL A 258 -0.68 3.21 14.45
C VAL A 258 -0.82 4.73 14.35
N ARG A 259 -1.95 5.26 14.81
CA ARG A 259 -2.11 6.70 15.02
C ARG A 259 -1.45 7.10 16.33
N SER A 260 -0.55 8.07 16.29
CA SER A 260 0.11 8.59 17.49
C SER A 260 -0.15 10.07 17.69
N TYR A 261 -0.29 10.46 18.96
CA TYR A 261 -0.47 11.83 19.38
C TYR A 261 0.75 12.26 20.19
N THR A 262 1.32 13.39 19.83
CA THR A 262 2.54 13.90 20.49
C THR A 262 2.31 15.34 20.90
N MET A 263 2.64 15.65 22.16
CA MET A 263 2.70 17.03 22.67
C MET A 263 4.17 17.41 22.81
N GLY A 264 4.53 18.57 22.28
CA GLY A 264 5.87 19.10 22.33
C GLY A 264 5.94 20.46 23.03
N LEU A 265 6.95 20.64 23.87
CA LEU A 265 7.31 21.91 24.49
C LEU A 265 8.77 22.21 24.22
N SER A 266 9.04 23.32 23.56
CA SER A 266 10.41 23.74 23.20
C SER A 266 10.73 25.10 23.80
N PHE A 267 11.92 25.18 24.43
CA PHE A 267 12.46 26.43 24.97
C PHE A 267 13.78 26.77 24.28
N ASN A 268 13.92 27.98 23.80
CA ASN A 268 15.19 28.55 23.32
C ASN A 268 15.64 29.65 24.27
N PHE A 269 16.75 29.44 24.96
CA PHE A 269 17.32 30.42 25.86
C PHE A 269 18.21 31.41 25.10
N LYS A 270 18.32 32.64 25.58
CA LYS A 270 19.35 33.59 25.11
C LYS A 270 20.71 33.16 25.66
N LYS A 271 21.77 33.31 24.83
CA LYS A 271 23.12 33.22 25.34
C LYS A 271 23.33 34.36 26.35
N VAL A 272 23.56 34.02 27.59
CA VAL A 272 24.06 34.98 28.58
C VAL A 272 25.58 35.02 28.34
N PHE A 273 26.08 36.13 27.76
CA PHE A 273 27.50 36.38 27.79
C PHE A 273 27.83 36.85 29.21
N VAL A 274 28.59 36.03 29.96
CA VAL A 274 29.23 36.38 31.21
C VAL A 274 30.53 37.10 30.90
#